data_14210bcbb746f5cdf029bf1b94ff21f3
#
_entry.id   14210bcbb746f5cdf029bf1b94ff21f3
#
_cell.length_a   1.000
_cell.length_b   1.000
_cell.length_c   1.000
_cell.angle_alpha   90.00
_cell.angle_beta   90.00
_cell.angle_gamma   90.00
#
_symmetry.space_group_name_H-M   'P 1'
#
loop_
_entity.id
_entity.type
_entity.pdbx_description
1 polymer ?
#
loop_
_entity_poly.entity_id
_entity_poly.type
_entity_poly.pdbx_seq_one_letter_code
_entity_poly.pdbx_strand_id
1 'polypeptide(L)'
;MTLAAILAQAALFLWFFGCIRTYRIGKALLVEGMGVKSAEFVMLCLFTATAALSWLFPAWGCWPLLGVLIFWIVVQFFCHWYYTIFGATPQKLSGYNECFRNTVHIIPASDKKLIPDLYHILLHALILLNIALTAFRLA
;
A
#
# COMPACT_ATOMS: atom_id res chain seq x y z
N MET A 1 -7.31 16.63 -15.46
CA MET A 1 -6.71 15.99 -14.26
C MET A 1 -6.11 17.07 -13.39
N THR A 2 -6.33 17.03 -12.05
CA THR A 2 -5.73 18.01 -11.13
C THR A 2 -4.28 17.68 -10.84
N LEU A 3 -3.44 18.68 -10.63
CA LEU A 3 -2.05 18.48 -10.19
C LEU A 3 -1.96 17.62 -8.93
N ALA A 4 -2.88 17.82 -7.98
CA ALA A 4 -2.95 17.04 -6.75
C ALA A 4 -3.12 15.52 -7.02
N ALA A 5 -3.98 15.13 -7.96
CA ALA A 5 -4.17 13.73 -8.32
C ALA A 5 -2.91 13.11 -8.95
N ILE A 6 -2.21 13.87 -9.83
CA ILE A 6 -0.94 13.41 -10.42
C ILE A 6 0.11 13.19 -9.33
N LEU A 7 0.28 14.17 -8.45
CA LEU A 7 1.27 14.09 -7.38
C LEU A 7 0.98 12.95 -6.40
N ALA A 8 -0.31 12.73 -6.06
CA ALA A 8 -0.70 11.62 -5.19
C ALA A 8 -0.44 10.26 -5.83
N GLN A 9 -0.73 10.10 -7.13
CA GLN A 9 -0.44 8.86 -7.88
C GLN A 9 1.07 8.63 -8.00
N ALA A 10 1.85 9.67 -8.29
CA ALA A 10 3.29 9.58 -8.34
C ALA A 10 3.90 9.21 -6.96
N ALA A 11 3.39 9.84 -5.89
CA ALA A 11 3.82 9.52 -4.52
C ALA A 11 3.50 8.06 -4.15
N LEU A 12 2.30 7.57 -4.47
CA LEU A 12 1.92 6.18 -4.26
C LEU A 12 2.80 5.23 -5.07
N PHE A 13 3.06 5.52 -6.35
CA PHE A 13 3.95 4.73 -7.20
C PHE A 13 5.36 4.64 -6.61
N LEU A 14 5.97 5.78 -6.28
CA LEU A 14 7.32 5.83 -5.74
C LEU A 14 7.42 5.13 -4.37
N TRP A 15 6.41 5.30 -3.51
CA TRP A 15 6.36 4.63 -2.23
C TRP A 15 6.23 3.11 -2.40
N PHE A 16 5.27 2.67 -3.21
CA PHE A 16 5.03 1.24 -3.43
C PHE A 16 6.13 0.56 -4.25
N PHE A 17 6.94 1.30 -4.99
CA PHE A 17 8.13 0.76 -5.66
C PHE A 17 9.10 0.08 -4.68
N GLY A 18 9.03 0.43 -3.39
CA GLY A 18 9.71 -0.27 -2.30
C GLY A 18 9.36 -1.76 -2.19
N CYS A 19 8.19 -2.20 -2.73
CA CYS A 19 7.83 -3.62 -2.75
C CYS A 19 8.78 -4.48 -3.60
N ILE A 20 9.44 -3.90 -4.60
CA ILE A 20 10.42 -4.58 -5.45
C ILE A 20 11.87 -4.19 -5.15
N ARG A 21 12.09 -3.07 -4.46
CA ARG A 21 13.39 -2.56 -4.04
C ARG A 21 13.39 -2.28 -2.56
N THR A 22 14.39 -2.77 -1.86
CA THR A 22 14.54 -2.49 -0.42
C THR A 22 14.78 -1.00 -0.17
N TYR A 23 13.94 -0.38 0.68
CA TYR A 23 14.09 1.01 1.10
C TYR A 23 14.68 1.10 2.49
N ARG A 24 15.69 1.96 2.62
CA ARG A 24 16.35 2.28 3.90
C ARG A 24 16.49 3.79 4.06
N ILE A 25 16.35 4.26 5.29
CA ILE A 25 16.71 5.63 5.68
C ILE A 25 17.86 5.53 6.68
N GLY A 26 19.08 5.81 6.22
CA GLY A 26 20.28 5.55 7.01
C GLY A 26 20.41 4.05 7.31
N LYS A 27 20.39 3.69 8.61
CA LYS A 27 20.42 2.28 9.07
C LYS A 27 19.05 1.65 9.22
N ALA A 28 17.97 2.44 9.19
CA ALA A 28 16.60 1.97 9.39
C ALA A 28 16.04 1.34 8.12
N LEU A 29 15.52 0.11 8.20
CA LEU A 29 14.82 -0.59 7.14
C LEU A 29 13.36 -0.15 7.12
N LEU A 30 12.88 0.44 6.02
CA LEU A 30 11.46 0.77 5.85
C LEU A 30 10.68 -0.42 5.31
N VAL A 31 11.19 -1.04 4.25
CA VAL A 31 10.59 -2.23 3.63
C VAL A 31 11.68 -3.06 2.96
N GLU A 32 11.56 -4.36 3.02
CA GLU A 32 12.37 -5.31 2.26
C GLU A 32 11.67 -5.64 0.93
N GLY A 33 12.37 -5.43 -0.18
CA GLY A 33 11.81 -5.65 -1.50
C GLY A 33 11.64 -7.13 -1.82
N MET A 34 10.44 -7.53 -2.24
CA MET A 34 10.09 -8.91 -2.62
C MET A 34 10.51 -9.27 -4.05
N GLY A 35 10.92 -8.26 -4.84
CA GLY A 35 11.35 -8.42 -6.22
C GLY A 35 10.21 -8.57 -7.23
N VAL A 36 10.59 -8.76 -8.50
CA VAL A 36 9.65 -8.75 -9.65
C VAL A 36 8.80 -10.03 -9.80
N LYS A 37 9.04 -11.06 -9.01
CA LYS A 37 8.24 -12.30 -9.02
C LYS A 37 7.18 -12.35 -7.92
N SER A 38 6.84 -11.21 -7.33
CA SER A 38 5.92 -11.09 -6.21
C SER A 38 4.52 -10.64 -6.65
N ALA A 39 3.53 -10.87 -5.79
CA ALA A 39 2.17 -10.36 -5.99
C ALA A 39 2.13 -8.82 -5.95
N GLU A 40 3.02 -8.22 -5.16
CA GLU A 40 3.22 -6.78 -5.04
C GLU A 40 3.64 -6.17 -6.39
N PHE A 41 4.52 -6.85 -7.14
CA PHE A 41 4.89 -6.39 -8.48
C PHE A 41 3.71 -6.41 -9.45
N VAL A 42 2.86 -7.45 -9.39
CA VAL A 42 1.63 -7.50 -10.19
C VAL A 42 0.70 -6.33 -9.84
N MET A 43 0.55 -6.02 -8.54
CA MET A 43 -0.25 -4.89 -8.09
C MET A 43 0.34 -3.55 -8.56
N LEU A 44 1.67 -3.39 -8.52
CA LEU A 44 2.35 -2.20 -9.04
C LEU A 44 2.08 -2.02 -10.54
N CYS A 45 2.14 -3.09 -11.33
CA CYS A 45 1.81 -3.05 -12.76
C CYS A 45 0.34 -2.68 -13.00
N LEU A 46 -0.60 -3.28 -12.27
CA LEU A 46 -2.03 -2.96 -12.36
C LEU A 46 -2.32 -1.51 -12.02
N PHE A 47 -1.76 -1.02 -10.91
CA PHE A 47 -1.90 0.37 -10.52
C PHE A 47 -1.33 1.31 -11.59
N THR A 48 -0.12 1.05 -12.08
CA THR A 48 0.55 1.88 -13.10
C THR A 48 -0.27 1.92 -14.39
N ALA A 49 -0.75 0.77 -14.86
CA ALA A 49 -1.57 0.70 -16.07
C ALA A 49 -2.89 1.47 -15.92
N THR A 50 -3.60 1.31 -14.80
CA THR A 50 -4.87 2.00 -14.56
C THR A 50 -4.68 3.50 -14.28
N ALA A 51 -3.58 3.90 -13.64
CA ALA A 51 -3.21 5.30 -13.51
C ALA A 51 -2.96 5.93 -14.90
N ALA A 52 -2.20 5.27 -15.77
CA ALA A 52 -1.98 5.73 -17.15
C ALA A 52 -3.30 5.83 -17.92
N LEU A 53 -4.19 4.85 -17.80
CA LEU A 53 -5.54 4.93 -18.41
C LEU A 53 -6.32 6.13 -17.91
N SER A 54 -6.24 6.45 -16.62
CA SER A 54 -6.93 7.63 -16.06
C SER A 54 -6.38 8.96 -16.58
N TRP A 55 -5.15 8.97 -17.10
CA TRP A 55 -4.54 10.14 -17.74
C TRP A 55 -4.92 10.26 -19.20
N LEU A 56 -4.83 9.14 -19.93
CA LEU A 56 -5.09 9.10 -21.37
C LEU A 56 -6.58 9.21 -21.70
N PHE A 57 -7.44 8.66 -20.84
CA PHE A 57 -8.89 8.59 -21.05
C PHE A 57 -9.65 9.11 -19.82
N PRO A 58 -9.68 10.43 -19.58
CA PRO A 58 -10.26 11.02 -18.35
C PRO A 58 -11.74 10.69 -18.13
N ALA A 59 -12.49 10.46 -19.20
CA ALA A 59 -13.94 10.22 -19.12
C ALA A 59 -14.29 8.85 -18.46
N TRP A 60 -13.50 7.82 -18.72
CA TRP A 60 -13.79 6.47 -18.19
C TRP A 60 -12.61 5.79 -17.47
N GLY A 61 -11.37 6.23 -17.74
CA GLY A 61 -10.16 5.62 -17.19
C GLY A 61 -10.03 5.73 -15.65
N CYS A 62 -10.81 6.64 -15.02
CA CYS A 62 -10.86 6.74 -13.55
C CYS A 62 -11.58 5.55 -12.92
N TRP A 63 -12.52 4.90 -13.59
CA TRP A 63 -13.26 3.75 -13.06
C TRP A 63 -12.37 2.53 -12.80
N PRO A 64 -11.54 2.06 -13.77
CA PRO A 64 -10.58 0.97 -13.52
C PRO A 64 -9.59 1.32 -12.40
N LEU A 65 -9.09 2.56 -12.37
CA LEU A 65 -8.17 3.00 -11.31
C LEU A 65 -8.85 2.92 -9.94
N LEU A 66 -10.07 3.44 -9.80
CA LEU A 66 -10.83 3.37 -8.55
C LEU A 66 -11.07 1.92 -8.13
N GLY A 67 -11.44 1.05 -9.06
CA GLY A 67 -11.62 -0.38 -8.81
C GLY A 67 -10.35 -1.06 -8.27
N VAL A 68 -9.20 -0.81 -8.89
CA VAL A 68 -7.91 -1.34 -8.43
C VAL A 68 -7.54 -0.80 -7.04
N LEU A 69 -7.72 0.50 -6.79
CA LEU A 69 -7.41 1.10 -5.49
C LEU A 69 -8.31 0.56 -4.37
N ILE A 70 -9.61 0.37 -4.63
CA ILE A 70 -10.56 -0.23 -3.66
C ILE A 70 -10.18 -1.69 -3.39
N PHE A 71 -9.94 -2.47 -4.43
CA PHE A 71 -9.48 -3.84 -4.27
C PHE A 71 -8.20 -3.90 -3.41
N TRP A 72 -7.25 -3.03 -3.70
CA TRP A 72 -5.97 -2.99 -3.01
C TRP A 72 -6.12 -2.65 -1.52
N ILE A 73 -6.91 -1.61 -1.17
CA ILE A 73 -7.09 -1.25 0.25
C ILE A 73 -7.83 -2.35 1.02
N VAL A 74 -8.76 -3.07 0.38
CA VAL A 74 -9.45 -4.22 1.00
C VAL A 74 -8.47 -5.36 1.28
N VAL A 75 -7.62 -5.72 0.33
CA VAL A 75 -6.57 -6.73 0.55
C VAL A 75 -5.64 -6.30 1.68
N GLN A 76 -5.18 -5.05 1.67
CA GLN A 76 -4.31 -4.51 2.71
C GLN A 76 -4.98 -4.50 4.09
N PHE A 77 -6.29 -4.20 4.15
CA PHE A 77 -7.05 -4.28 5.39
C PHE A 77 -6.99 -5.69 5.99
N PHE A 78 -7.27 -6.73 5.19
CA PHE A 78 -7.24 -8.12 5.67
C PHE A 78 -5.82 -8.63 5.97
N CYS A 79 -4.79 -8.13 5.30
CA CYS A 79 -3.40 -8.51 5.58
C CYS A 79 -2.85 -7.90 6.88
N HIS A 80 -3.26 -6.68 7.23
CA HIS A 80 -2.66 -5.91 8.32
C HIS A 80 -3.69 -5.52 9.39
N TRP A 81 -4.68 -4.67 9.07
CA TRP A 81 -5.57 -4.04 10.05
C TRP A 81 -6.59 -4.97 10.68
N TYR A 82 -7.08 -5.96 9.94
CA TYR A 82 -8.02 -6.94 10.49
C TYR A 82 -7.47 -7.57 11.78
N TYR A 83 -6.23 -8.01 11.75
CA TYR A 83 -5.57 -8.64 12.89
C TYR A 83 -5.11 -7.65 13.96
N THR A 84 -4.98 -6.37 13.61
CA THR A 84 -4.78 -5.30 14.58
C THR A 84 -6.05 -5.08 15.41
N ILE A 85 -7.22 -5.17 14.80
CA ILE A 85 -8.51 -4.94 15.45
C ILE A 85 -8.96 -6.18 16.23
N PHE A 86 -9.00 -7.33 15.56
CA PHE A 86 -9.59 -8.56 16.09
C PHE A 86 -8.59 -9.52 16.78
N GLY A 87 -7.30 -9.24 16.66
CA GLY A 87 -6.24 -10.10 17.18
C GLY A 87 -5.82 -11.20 16.19
N ALA A 88 -4.72 -11.87 16.49
CA ALA A 88 -4.12 -12.91 15.65
C ALA A 88 -3.81 -14.17 16.45
N THR A 89 -3.76 -15.33 15.78
CA THR A 89 -3.27 -16.56 16.38
C THR A 89 -1.77 -16.46 16.65
N PRO A 90 -1.23 -17.20 17.64
CA PRO A 90 0.21 -17.17 17.94
C PRO A 90 1.10 -17.46 16.73
N GLN A 91 0.70 -18.41 15.86
CA GLN A 91 1.45 -18.76 14.66
C GLN A 91 1.48 -17.60 13.65
N LYS A 92 0.33 -16.94 13.44
CA LYS A 92 0.24 -15.79 12.52
C LYS A 92 1.02 -14.60 13.06
N LEU A 93 0.94 -14.35 14.35
CA LEU A 93 1.67 -13.28 15.03
C LEU A 93 3.19 -13.50 14.93
N SER A 94 3.66 -14.71 15.19
CA SER A 94 5.09 -15.07 15.09
C SER A 94 5.61 -14.85 13.66
N GLY A 95 4.92 -15.38 12.64
CA GLY A 95 5.34 -15.23 11.24
C GLY A 95 5.34 -13.77 10.79
N TYR A 96 4.33 -12.99 11.18
CA TYR A 96 4.28 -11.56 10.86
C TYR A 96 5.42 -10.79 11.53
N ASN A 97 5.61 -10.99 12.82
CA ASN A 97 6.67 -10.30 13.59
C ASN A 97 8.07 -10.68 13.08
N GLU A 98 8.27 -11.89 12.58
CA GLU A 98 9.53 -12.29 11.95
C GLU A 98 9.77 -11.55 10.64
N CYS A 99 8.76 -11.46 9.77
CA CYS A 99 8.84 -10.72 8.50
C CYS A 99 9.16 -9.24 8.71
N PHE A 100 8.55 -8.61 9.71
CA PHE A 100 8.65 -7.16 9.92
C PHE A 100 9.55 -6.76 11.10
N ARG A 101 10.29 -7.71 11.70
CA ARG A 101 11.11 -7.47 12.89
C ARG A 101 12.11 -6.33 12.77
N ASN A 102 12.68 -6.12 11.59
CA ASN A 102 13.72 -5.15 11.34
C ASN A 102 13.19 -3.83 10.74
N THR A 103 11.89 -3.74 10.46
CA THR A 103 11.29 -2.53 9.90
C THR A 103 10.99 -1.49 10.97
N VAL A 104 10.77 -0.24 10.54
CA VAL A 104 10.45 0.86 11.45
C VAL A 104 9.00 0.75 11.91
N HIS A 105 8.78 0.71 13.23
CA HIS A 105 7.48 0.73 13.86
C HIS A 105 7.27 2.02 14.64
N ILE A 106 6.13 2.69 14.44
CA ILE A 106 5.71 3.86 15.24
C ILE A 106 4.75 3.46 16.37
N ILE A 107 4.05 2.35 16.21
CA ILE A 107 3.16 1.78 17.24
C ILE A 107 3.91 0.63 17.89
N PRO A 108 3.96 0.55 19.23
CA PRO A 108 4.62 -0.53 19.93
C PRO A 108 4.08 -1.92 19.54
N ALA A 109 4.97 -2.91 19.51
CA ALA A 109 4.60 -4.30 19.27
C ALA A 109 3.58 -4.79 20.32
N SER A 110 2.77 -5.76 19.94
CA SER A 110 1.74 -6.39 20.80
C SER A 110 1.88 -7.91 20.78
N ASP A 111 1.67 -8.55 21.93
CA ASP A 111 1.70 -10.01 22.06
C ASP A 111 0.43 -10.70 21.54
N LYS A 112 -0.59 -9.92 21.16
CA LYS A 112 -1.91 -10.43 20.73
C LYS A 112 -2.39 -9.91 19.39
N LYS A 113 -1.75 -8.86 18.86
CA LYS A 113 -2.22 -8.12 17.69
C LYS A 113 -1.07 -7.90 16.71
N LEU A 114 -1.36 -7.99 15.42
CA LEU A 114 -0.43 -7.54 14.39
C LEU A 114 -0.42 -6.01 14.39
N ILE A 115 0.76 -5.43 14.40
CA ILE A 115 0.93 -3.97 14.33
C ILE A 115 1.63 -3.64 13.02
N PRO A 116 0.96 -2.94 12.08
CA PRO A 116 1.59 -2.53 10.84
C PRO A 116 2.80 -1.62 11.09
N ASP A 117 3.84 -1.80 10.30
CA ASP A 117 5.00 -0.94 10.33
C ASP A 117 4.74 0.43 9.65
N LEU A 118 5.68 1.35 9.77
CA LEU A 118 5.57 2.69 9.19
C LEU A 118 5.32 2.65 7.68
N TYR A 119 5.99 1.73 6.97
CA TYR A 119 5.82 1.64 5.51
C TYR A 119 4.38 1.33 5.13
N HIS A 120 3.75 0.34 5.78
CA HIS A 120 2.37 -0.06 5.48
C HIS A 120 1.35 0.99 5.95
N ILE A 121 1.59 1.68 7.08
CA ILE A 121 0.73 2.78 7.52
C ILE A 121 0.69 3.89 6.46
N LEU A 122 1.85 4.32 5.96
CA LEU A 122 1.93 5.35 4.93
C LEU A 122 1.39 4.86 3.58
N LEU A 123 1.62 3.58 3.22
CA LEU A 123 1.04 2.98 2.02
C LEU A 123 -0.49 3.07 2.05
N HIS A 124 -1.12 2.69 3.16
CA HIS A 124 -2.57 2.75 3.30
C HIS A 124 -3.10 4.19 3.22
N ALA A 125 -2.42 5.14 3.86
CA ALA A 125 -2.77 6.56 3.76
C ALA A 125 -2.71 7.07 2.30
N LEU A 126 -1.68 6.69 1.55
CA LEU A 126 -1.53 7.06 0.15
C LEU A 126 -2.60 6.40 -0.75
N ILE A 127 -2.96 5.14 -0.50
CA ILE A 127 -4.06 4.48 -1.24
C ILE A 127 -5.38 5.21 -0.97
N LEU A 128 -5.71 5.49 0.30
CA LEU A 128 -6.94 6.21 0.67
C LEU A 128 -6.99 7.61 0.06
N LEU A 129 -5.88 8.35 0.05
CA LEU A 129 -5.79 9.65 -0.62
C LEU A 129 -6.08 9.53 -2.11
N ASN A 130 -5.51 8.53 -2.78
CA ASN A 130 -5.75 8.29 -4.21
C ASN A 130 -7.20 7.88 -4.49
N ILE A 131 -7.83 7.06 -3.62
CA ILE A 131 -9.27 6.74 -3.71
C ILE A 131 -10.10 8.03 -3.63
N ALA A 132 -9.86 8.87 -2.62
CA ALA A 132 -10.60 10.11 -2.42
C ALA A 132 -10.47 11.05 -3.62
N LEU A 133 -9.25 11.30 -4.11
CA LEU A 133 -9.00 12.16 -5.25
C LEU A 133 -9.57 11.58 -6.56
N THR A 134 -9.56 10.26 -6.74
CA THR A 134 -10.14 9.61 -7.92
C THR A 134 -11.67 9.65 -7.86
N ALA A 135 -12.27 9.39 -6.71
CA ALA A 135 -13.72 9.47 -6.52
C ALA A 135 -14.25 10.91 -6.73
N PHE A 136 -13.53 11.91 -6.19
CA PHE A 136 -13.89 13.33 -6.39
C PHE A 136 -13.87 13.76 -7.88
N ARG A 137 -13.07 13.11 -8.71
CA ARG A 137 -13.06 13.36 -10.17
C ARG A 137 -14.21 12.71 -10.91
N LEU A 138 -14.87 11.74 -10.32
CA LEU A 138 -16.02 11.03 -10.90
C LEU A 138 -17.35 11.65 -10.47
N ALA A 139 -17.34 12.46 -9.42
CA ALA A 139 -18.49 13.24 -8.94
C ALA A 139 -18.66 14.55 -9.73
#